data_70216b7f43fea44ca8e1251da7b0a0bc
#
_entry.id   70216b7f43fea44ca8e1251da7b0a0bc
#
_cell.length_a   1.000
_cell.length_b   1.000
_cell.length_c   1.000
_cell.angle_alpha   90.00
_cell.angle_beta   90.00
_cell.angle_gamma   90.00
#
_symmetry.space_group_name_H-M   'P 1'
#
loop_
_entity.id
_entity.type
_entity.pdbx_description
1 polymer ?
#
loop_
_entity_poly.entity_id
_entity_poly.type
_entity_poly.pdbx_seq_one_letter_code
_entity_poly.pdbx_strand_id
1 'polypeptide(L)'
;RSPEGIPYQPHGHHNQVNSNLDSWHVDVGGDVRLGQITYAYINGQCEGWLPRGDIIVDVARGFEYEPVRERIRIEPDQRDLTIRIKRWINMNDRGWFSGDSHVHFLSTQGAHIESQGEDLNVVNLLQSQWGSLFTNTEDFTGKPSITRQGSNIVYVSQENRQHFMGHMILWGLKKPVMPWCSDGPGEGEIGGHMETTLAHWADAAHEQGAWVINPHFPNPNGEPAALVATGRLDAVEMLRQ
;
A
#
# COMPACT_ATOMS: atom_id res chain seq x y z
N ARG A 1 13.18 -19.51 7.72
CA ARG A 1 14.58 -19.45 7.28
C ARG A 1 15.45 -20.48 8.01
N SER A 2 16.61 -20.85 7.42
CA SER A 2 17.59 -21.62 8.13
C SER A 2 18.22 -20.85 9.29
N PRO A 3 18.94 -21.50 10.22
CA PRO A 3 19.72 -20.80 11.25
C PRO A 3 20.78 -19.85 10.68
N GLU A 4 21.27 -20.12 9.46
CA GLU A 4 22.24 -19.28 8.73
C GLU A 4 21.58 -18.12 7.98
N GLY A 5 20.24 -18.02 7.97
CA GLY A 5 19.51 -16.93 7.40
C GLY A 5 18.96 -17.16 5.98
N ILE A 6 19.09 -18.37 5.43
CA ILE A 6 18.51 -18.69 4.10
C ILE A 6 16.99 -18.75 4.19
N PRO A 7 16.25 -17.92 3.43
CA PRO A 7 14.79 -17.92 3.48
C PRO A 7 14.21 -19.17 2.81
N TYR A 8 13.06 -19.61 3.31
CA TYR A 8 12.21 -20.63 2.68
C TYR A 8 10.90 -19.98 2.31
N GLN A 9 10.59 -19.93 1.03
CA GLN A 9 9.42 -19.26 0.51
C GLN A 9 8.18 -20.15 0.58
N PRO A 10 7.04 -19.63 1.03
CA PRO A 10 5.74 -20.29 0.88
C PRO A 10 5.36 -20.42 -0.60
N HIS A 11 4.72 -21.50 -0.97
CA HIS A 11 4.23 -21.70 -2.34
C HIS A 11 3.14 -20.70 -2.68
N GLY A 12 3.24 -20.11 -3.86
CA GLY A 12 2.26 -19.15 -4.37
C GLY A 12 2.32 -17.73 -3.77
N HIS A 13 3.34 -17.42 -2.97
CA HIS A 13 3.49 -16.13 -2.29
C HIS A 13 4.81 -15.42 -2.62
N HIS A 14 5.31 -15.55 -3.84
CA HIS A 14 6.62 -15.02 -4.25
C HIS A 14 6.59 -14.40 -5.65
N ASN A 15 5.62 -13.55 -5.90
CA ASN A 15 5.52 -12.87 -7.20
C ASN A 15 6.05 -11.44 -7.08
N GLN A 16 7.36 -11.29 -7.13
CA GLN A 16 7.96 -9.99 -7.37
C GLN A 16 8.04 -9.75 -8.89
N VAL A 17 7.39 -8.72 -9.34
CA VAL A 17 7.65 -8.16 -10.66
C VAL A 17 8.62 -7.01 -10.47
N ASN A 18 9.87 -7.25 -10.83
CA ASN A 18 10.87 -6.19 -10.87
C ASN A 18 10.49 -5.22 -11.99
N SER A 19 10.00 -4.04 -11.61
CA SER A 19 9.86 -2.95 -12.56
C SER A 19 11.24 -2.35 -12.83
N ASN A 20 11.53 -1.97 -14.07
CA ASN A 20 12.78 -1.28 -14.45
C ASN A 20 12.93 0.13 -13.82
N LEU A 21 12.19 0.44 -12.79
CA LEU A 21 12.24 1.67 -12.04
C LEU A 21 13.20 1.51 -10.85
N ASP A 22 14.48 1.39 -11.12
CA ASP A 22 15.59 1.30 -10.15
C ASP A 22 15.29 0.44 -8.90
N SER A 23 14.88 0.98 -7.81
CA SER A 23 14.59 0.24 -6.57
C SER A 23 13.09 -0.08 -6.37
N TRP A 24 12.24 0.22 -7.33
CA TRP A 24 10.81 -0.02 -7.23
C TRP A 24 10.47 -1.46 -7.60
N HIS A 25 9.74 -2.11 -6.73
CA HIS A 25 9.22 -3.46 -6.95
C HIS A 25 7.70 -3.37 -7.08
N VAL A 26 7.19 -3.88 -8.18
CA VAL A 26 5.75 -4.15 -8.27
C VAL A 26 5.54 -5.52 -7.66
N ASP A 27 4.97 -5.54 -6.48
CA ASP A 27 4.71 -6.75 -5.74
C ASP A 27 3.23 -7.08 -5.79
N VAL A 28 2.90 -8.29 -6.18
CA VAL A 28 1.52 -8.79 -6.26
C VAL A 28 1.31 -9.82 -5.15
N GLY A 29 1.49 -9.40 -3.91
CA GLY A 29 1.40 -10.28 -2.75
C GLY A 29 2.65 -11.16 -2.59
N GLY A 30 3.82 -10.58 -2.76
CA GLY A 30 5.07 -11.28 -2.76
C GLY A 30 5.94 -11.08 -1.51
N ASP A 31 7.23 -11.11 -1.73
CA ASP A 31 8.21 -11.04 -0.67
C ASP A 31 8.45 -9.60 -0.22
N VAL A 32 8.29 -9.35 1.06
CA VAL A 32 8.68 -8.09 1.68
C VAL A 32 10.02 -8.25 2.37
N ARG A 33 10.91 -7.31 2.13
CA ARG A 33 12.22 -7.28 2.79
C ARG A 33 12.22 -6.23 3.89
N LEU A 34 12.24 -6.70 5.13
CA LEU A 34 12.40 -5.84 6.29
C LEU A 34 13.83 -5.97 6.82
N GLY A 35 14.65 -4.99 6.54
CA GLY A 35 16.10 -5.07 6.79
C GLY A 35 16.75 -6.15 5.95
N GLN A 36 17.30 -7.19 6.61
CA GLN A 36 17.93 -8.33 5.93
C GLN A 36 17.06 -9.59 5.89
N ILE A 37 15.84 -9.52 6.41
CA ILE A 37 14.91 -10.63 6.46
C ILE A 37 13.86 -10.46 5.38
N THR A 38 13.66 -11.50 4.58
CA THR A 38 12.60 -11.58 3.59
C THR A 38 11.38 -12.24 4.21
N TYR A 39 10.22 -11.60 4.06
CA TYR A 39 8.92 -12.11 4.50
C TYR A 39 8.03 -12.34 3.29
N ALA A 40 7.06 -13.23 3.43
CA ALA A 40 5.97 -13.38 2.48
C ALA A 40 4.65 -13.02 3.19
N TYR A 41 3.78 -12.30 2.52
CA TYR A 41 2.42 -12.07 2.98
C TYR A 41 1.58 -13.32 2.79
N ILE A 42 0.91 -13.75 3.85
CA ILE A 42 0.02 -14.92 3.83
C ILE A 42 -1.32 -14.59 4.49
N ASN A 43 -2.36 -15.26 4.07
CA ASN A 43 -3.69 -15.14 4.65
C ASN A 43 -3.93 -16.26 5.69
N GLY A 44 -3.12 -16.28 6.74
CA GLY A 44 -3.27 -17.18 7.88
C GLY A 44 -2.79 -18.61 7.65
N GLN A 45 -2.60 -19.05 6.41
CA GLN A 45 -2.04 -20.38 6.10
C GLN A 45 -1.23 -20.35 4.80
N CYS A 46 -0.22 -21.18 4.74
CA CYS A 46 0.57 -21.39 3.54
C CYS A 46 1.12 -22.81 3.49
N GLU A 47 1.56 -23.22 2.32
CA GLU A 47 2.30 -24.47 2.11
C GLU A 47 3.72 -24.15 1.68
N GLY A 48 4.66 -25.01 1.98
CA GLY A 48 6.05 -24.85 1.59
C GLY A 48 6.91 -26.07 1.88
N TRP A 49 8.09 -26.09 1.30
CA TRP A 49 9.09 -27.12 1.58
C TRP A 49 10.05 -26.62 2.66
N LEU A 50 10.15 -27.39 3.73
CA LEU A 50 11.11 -27.13 4.81
C LEU A 50 12.07 -28.31 4.95
N PRO A 51 13.37 -28.05 5.21
CA PRO A 51 14.31 -29.11 5.53
C PRO A 51 13.99 -29.70 6.90
N ARG A 52 14.36 -30.96 7.10
CA ARG A 52 14.42 -31.54 8.44
C ARG A 52 15.48 -30.83 9.27
N GLY A 53 15.23 -30.69 10.56
CA GLY A 53 16.17 -30.03 11.47
C GLY A 53 15.69 -28.65 11.91
N ASP A 54 16.61 -27.83 12.37
CA ASP A 54 16.27 -26.54 12.97
C ASP A 54 15.98 -25.48 11.92
N ILE A 55 14.89 -24.78 12.12
CA ILE A 55 14.52 -23.58 11.37
C ILE A 55 14.21 -22.43 12.33
N ILE A 56 14.27 -21.20 11.82
CA ILE A 56 13.78 -20.01 12.52
C ILE A 56 12.51 -19.55 11.81
N VAL A 57 11.44 -19.42 12.58
CA VAL A 57 10.17 -18.88 12.12
C VAL A 57 10.00 -17.49 12.69
N ASP A 58 9.81 -16.51 11.82
CA ASP A 58 9.46 -15.14 12.17
C ASP A 58 8.05 -14.89 11.64
N VAL A 59 7.15 -14.43 12.51
CA VAL A 59 5.77 -14.06 12.16
C VAL A 59 5.46 -12.71 12.75
N ALA A 60 4.94 -11.81 11.93
CA ALA A 60 4.44 -10.50 12.34
C ALA A 60 3.08 -10.25 11.71
N ARG A 61 2.25 -9.45 12.37
CA ARG A 61 0.94 -9.03 11.87
C ARG A 61 0.56 -7.69 12.48
N GLY A 62 0.70 -6.63 11.72
CA GLY A 62 0.31 -5.28 12.13
C GLY A 62 0.82 -4.86 13.52
N PHE A 63 0.31 -3.74 14.00
CA PHE A 63 0.77 -3.14 15.26
C PHE A 63 0.08 -3.71 16.51
N GLU A 64 -1.03 -4.42 16.36
CA GLU A 64 -1.84 -4.92 17.47
C GLU A 64 -1.48 -6.35 17.91
N TYR A 65 -0.46 -6.94 17.29
CA TYR A 65 -0.01 -8.30 17.58
C TYR A 65 1.43 -8.32 18.08
N GLU A 66 1.69 -9.20 19.03
CA GLU A 66 3.04 -9.51 19.48
C GLU A 66 3.75 -10.33 18.39
N PRO A 67 4.89 -9.86 17.84
CA PRO A 67 5.62 -10.64 16.84
C PRO A 67 6.23 -11.90 17.46
N VAL A 68 6.29 -12.96 16.69
CA VAL A 68 6.86 -14.24 17.11
C VAL A 68 8.17 -14.48 16.37
N ARG A 69 9.20 -14.88 17.11
CA ARG A 69 10.45 -15.42 16.56
C ARG A 69 10.82 -16.66 17.35
N GLU A 70 10.72 -17.80 16.71
CA GLU A 70 10.96 -19.08 17.35
C GLU A 70 11.96 -19.93 16.54
N ARG A 71 12.79 -20.67 17.26
CA ARG A 71 13.60 -21.75 16.68
C ARG A 71 12.82 -23.06 16.87
N ILE A 72 12.49 -23.69 15.78
CA ILE A 72 11.68 -24.90 15.74
C ILE A 72 12.46 -26.01 15.05
N ARG A 73 12.39 -27.22 15.58
CA ARG A 73 12.94 -28.41 14.94
C ARG A 73 11.84 -29.11 14.15
N ILE A 74 12.07 -29.26 12.86
CA ILE A 74 11.18 -30.01 11.97
C ILE A 74 11.58 -31.50 12.04
N GLU A 75 10.65 -32.31 12.53
CA GLU A 75 10.85 -33.75 12.68
C GLU A 75 10.58 -34.49 11.35
N PRO A 76 11.11 -35.72 11.20
CA PRO A 76 10.75 -36.58 10.08
C PRO A 76 9.22 -36.77 10.02
N ASP A 77 8.67 -36.68 8.81
CA ASP A 77 7.25 -36.87 8.52
C ASP A 77 6.29 -35.83 9.14
N GLN A 78 6.82 -34.78 9.77
CA GLN A 78 5.99 -33.65 10.20
C GLN A 78 5.44 -32.92 8.96
N ARG A 79 4.12 -32.73 8.92
CA ARG A 79 3.40 -32.10 7.80
C ARG A 79 2.80 -30.76 8.17
N ASP A 80 2.53 -30.55 9.44
CA ASP A 80 1.85 -29.36 9.93
C ASP A 80 2.69 -28.64 10.97
N LEU A 81 2.68 -27.31 10.87
CA LEU A 81 3.26 -26.41 11.85
C LEU A 81 2.25 -25.30 12.15
N THR A 82 1.86 -25.17 13.39
CA THR A 82 0.94 -24.12 13.84
C THR A 82 1.68 -23.11 14.69
N ILE A 83 1.70 -21.86 14.26
CA ILE A 83 2.23 -20.72 15.03
C ILE A 83 1.03 -19.90 15.53
N ARG A 84 1.04 -19.59 16.82
CA ARG A 84 0.00 -18.74 17.43
C ARG A 84 0.60 -17.37 17.72
N ILE A 85 0.01 -16.35 17.12
CA ILE A 85 0.32 -14.94 17.44
C ILE A 85 -0.75 -14.41 18.39
N LYS A 86 -0.35 -13.55 19.32
CA LYS A 86 -1.23 -13.00 20.34
C LYS A 86 -1.54 -11.54 20.00
N ARG A 87 -2.83 -11.23 19.87
CA ARG A 87 -3.29 -9.84 19.83
C ARG A 87 -3.24 -9.26 21.25
N TRP A 88 -2.54 -8.15 21.43
CA TRP A 88 -2.43 -7.49 22.76
C TRP A 88 -3.48 -6.39 22.96
N ILE A 89 -4.02 -5.84 21.88
CA ILE A 89 -5.12 -4.86 21.88
C ILE A 89 -5.98 -5.03 20.62
N ASN A 90 -7.27 -4.71 20.75
CA ASN A 90 -8.16 -4.57 19.60
C ASN A 90 -8.73 -3.14 19.55
N MET A 91 -8.17 -2.30 18.69
CA MET A 91 -8.60 -0.91 18.57
C MET A 91 -9.94 -0.76 17.86
N ASN A 92 -10.33 -1.74 17.04
CA ASN A 92 -11.66 -1.74 16.41
C ASN A 92 -12.80 -1.78 17.44
N ASP A 93 -12.60 -2.48 18.57
CA ASP A 93 -13.56 -2.51 19.69
C ASP A 93 -13.74 -1.13 20.34
N ARG A 94 -12.82 -0.22 20.08
CA ARG A 94 -12.83 1.17 20.57
C ARG A 94 -13.25 2.18 19.50
N GLY A 95 -13.67 1.70 18.32
CA GLY A 95 -14.09 2.53 17.19
C GLY A 95 -12.95 3.12 16.35
N TRP A 96 -11.72 2.60 16.50
CA TRP A 96 -10.58 3.01 15.68
C TRP A 96 -10.28 1.95 14.62
N PHE A 97 -10.03 2.41 13.40
CA PHE A 97 -9.74 1.55 12.27
C PHE A 97 -8.38 1.90 11.68
N SER A 98 -7.60 0.87 11.40
CA SER A 98 -6.28 1.03 10.79
C SER A 98 -6.41 1.21 9.28
N GLY A 99 -5.49 1.96 8.69
CA GLY A 99 -5.46 2.14 7.23
C GLY A 99 -4.12 2.58 6.72
N ASP A 100 -3.89 2.31 5.43
CA ASP A 100 -2.81 2.89 4.66
C ASP A 100 -3.39 3.87 3.64
N SER A 101 -2.91 5.11 3.71
CA SER A 101 -3.42 6.22 2.91
C SER A 101 -2.81 6.31 1.53
N HIS A 102 -1.64 5.68 1.29
CA HIS A 102 -0.78 6.01 0.16
C HIS A 102 -0.05 4.78 -0.39
N VAL A 103 -0.77 3.94 -1.12
CA VAL A 103 -0.24 2.68 -1.67
C VAL A 103 -0.16 2.74 -3.19
N HIS A 104 1.01 2.39 -3.73
CA HIS A 104 1.26 2.29 -5.17
C HIS A 104 1.70 0.89 -5.59
N PHE A 105 1.56 0.59 -6.87
CA PHE A 105 2.13 -0.56 -7.58
C PHE A 105 1.62 -1.94 -7.14
N LEU A 106 0.60 -2.03 -6.33
CA LEU A 106 -0.11 -3.28 -6.05
C LEU A 106 -1.33 -3.42 -6.96
N SER A 107 -1.74 -4.64 -7.26
CA SER A 107 -3.09 -4.89 -7.75
C SER A 107 -4.10 -4.79 -6.59
N THR A 108 -5.38 -4.61 -6.88
CA THR A 108 -6.43 -4.67 -5.85
C THR A 108 -6.37 -5.97 -5.05
N GLN A 109 -6.06 -7.11 -5.70
CA GLN A 109 -5.91 -8.40 -5.01
C GLN A 109 -4.67 -8.42 -4.12
N GLY A 110 -3.54 -7.91 -4.60
CA GLY A 110 -2.30 -7.79 -3.81
C GLY A 110 -2.52 -6.93 -2.57
N ALA A 111 -3.14 -5.77 -2.74
CA ALA A 111 -3.47 -4.87 -1.63
C ALA A 111 -4.38 -5.54 -0.58
N HIS A 112 -5.33 -6.38 -0.99
CA HIS A 112 -6.13 -7.17 -0.05
C HIS A 112 -5.28 -8.19 0.73
N ILE A 113 -4.37 -8.90 0.07
CA ILE A 113 -3.52 -9.92 0.71
C ILE A 113 -2.59 -9.25 1.73
N GLU A 114 -1.91 -8.19 1.32
CA GLU A 114 -0.97 -7.50 2.18
C GLU A 114 -1.67 -6.84 3.37
N SER A 115 -2.75 -6.12 3.14
CA SER A 115 -3.51 -5.49 4.20
C SER A 115 -4.13 -6.49 5.19
N GLN A 116 -4.50 -7.68 4.74
CA GLN A 116 -4.92 -8.75 5.64
C GLN A 116 -3.73 -9.29 6.47
N GLY A 117 -2.55 -9.39 5.87
CA GLY A 117 -1.31 -9.73 6.57
C GLY A 117 -0.94 -8.69 7.64
N GLU A 118 -1.12 -7.42 7.34
CA GLU A 118 -0.86 -6.29 8.24
C GLU A 118 -2.03 -5.93 9.18
N ASP A 119 -3.15 -6.65 9.11
CA ASP A 119 -4.36 -6.34 9.89
C ASP A 119 -4.94 -4.94 9.65
N LEU A 120 -4.80 -4.43 8.42
CA LEU A 120 -5.35 -3.14 8.04
C LEU A 120 -6.83 -3.27 7.64
N ASN A 121 -7.63 -2.29 8.05
CA ASN A 121 -9.05 -2.24 7.71
C ASN A 121 -9.29 -1.57 6.36
N VAL A 122 -8.51 -0.54 6.02
CA VAL A 122 -8.70 0.26 4.80
C VAL A 122 -7.37 0.51 4.11
N VAL A 123 -7.33 0.35 2.80
CA VAL A 123 -6.19 0.70 1.95
C VAL A 123 -6.66 1.60 0.82
N ASN A 124 -6.00 2.74 0.65
CA ASN A 124 -6.13 3.58 -0.52
C ASN A 124 -5.02 3.22 -1.52
N LEU A 125 -5.40 2.46 -2.52
CA LEU A 125 -4.54 2.11 -3.64
C LEU A 125 -4.63 3.21 -4.69
N LEU A 126 -3.49 3.78 -5.06
CA LEU A 126 -3.48 4.99 -5.89
C LEU A 126 -3.17 4.66 -7.35
N GLN A 127 -4.13 4.93 -8.24
CA GLN A 127 -3.79 5.09 -9.64
C GLN A 127 -2.95 6.36 -9.80
N SER A 128 -1.94 6.29 -10.65
CA SER A 128 -1.03 7.41 -10.85
C SER A 128 -0.33 7.34 -12.20
N GLN A 129 0.24 8.45 -12.63
CA GLN A 129 1.11 8.54 -13.78
C GLN A 129 2.55 8.84 -13.34
N TRP A 130 3.51 8.11 -13.90
CA TRP A 130 4.94 8.24 -13.66
C TRP A 130 5.64 8.37 -15.01
N GLY A 131 5.77 9.61 -15.52
CA GLY A 131 6.18 9.82 -16.89
C GLY A 131 5.22 9.14 -17.88
N SER A 132 5.70 8.13 -18.59
CA SER A 132 4.89 7.33 -19.52
C SER A 132 4.22 6.10 -18.89
N LEU A 133 4.51 5.80 -17.61
CA LEU A 133 3.91 4.68 -16.88
C LEU A 133 2.62 5.11 -16.20
N PHE A 134 1.55 4.37 -16.46
CA PHE A 134 0.27 4.49 -15.76
C PHE A 134 0.07 3.26 -14.86
N THR A 135 -0.32 3.48 -13.62
CA THR A 135 -0.55 2.41 -12.63
C THR A 135 -2.00 2.36 -12.20
N ASN A 136 -2.51 1.15 -11.96
CA ASN A 136 -3.83 0.87 -11.37
C ASN A 136 -5.03 1.48 -12.12
N THR A 137 -4.89 1.78 -13.39
CA THR A 137 -5.98 2.31 -14.22
C THR A 137 -7.10 1.29 -14.41
N GLU A 138 -6.74 0.03 -14.58
CA GLU A 138 -7.65 -1.11 -14.72
C GLU A 138 -8.33 -1.50 -13.40
N ASP A 139 -7.71 -1.18 -12.27
CA ASP A 139 -8.27 -1.45 -10.94
C ASP A 139 -9.32 -0.42 -10.53
N PHE A 140 -9.33 0.75 -11.15
CA PHE A 140 -10.23 1.84 -10.77
C PHE A 140 -11.68 1.56 -11.17
N THR A 141 -12.56 1.46 -10.20
CA THR A 141 -13.99 1.22 -10.39
C THR A 141 -14.89 2.33 -9.85
N GLY A 142 -14.32 3.28 -9.11
CA GLY A 142 -15.08 4.30 -8.37
C GLY A 142 -15.90 3.75 -7.21
N LYS A 143 -15.60 2.53 -6.77
CA LYS A 143 -16.30 1.83 -5.68
C LYS A 143 -15.29 1.06 -4.81
N PRO A 144 -15.60 0.86 -3.51
CA PRO A 144 -14.77 0.02 -2.66
C PRO A 144 -14.80 -1.45 -3.09
N SER A 145 -13.64 -2.09 -3.05
CA SER A 145 -13.50 -3.54 -3.07
C SER A 145 -13.47 -4.03 -1.63
N ILE A 146 -14.35 -4.96 -1.27
CA ILE A 146 -14.52 -5.43 0.10
C ILE A 146 -14.32 -6.95 0.13
N THR A 147 -13.52 -7.44 1.07
CA THR A 147 -13.37 -8.88 1.27
C THR A 147 -14.68 -9.53 1.68
N ARG A 148 -14.81 -10.84 1.42
CA ARG A 148 -16.03 -11.59 1.78
C ARG A 148 -16.34 -11.55 3.28
N GLN A 149 -15.30 -11.44 4.12
CA GLN A 149 -15.45 -11.31 5.57
C GLN A 149 -15.83 -9.89 6.01
N GLY A 150 -15.80 -8.93 5.10
CA GLY A 150 -16.10 -7.52 5.39
C GLY A 150 -15.08 -6.79 6.27
N SER A 151 -13.94 -7.42 6.54
CA SER A 151 -12.94 -6.90 7.49
C SER A 151 -11.91 -5.99 6.85
N ASN A 152 -11.84 -5.96 5.53
CA ASN A 152 -10.82 -5.22 4.80
C ASN A 152 -11.42 -4.60 3.54
N ILE A 153 -11.08 -3.33 3.33
CA ILE A 153 -11.55 -2.52 2.21
C ILE A 153 -10.32 -2.00 1.45
N VAL A 154 -10.32 -2.20 0.14
CA VAL A 154 -9.39 -1.51 -0.77
C VAL A 154 -10.22 -0.55 -1.62
N TYR A 155 -9.83 0.72 -1.62
CA TYR A 155 -10.42 1.72 -2.50
C TYR A 155 -9.34 2.20 -3.47
N VAL A 156 -9.58 2.09 -4.77
CA VAL A 156 -8.68 2.66 -5.75
C VAL A 156 -8.98 4.14 -5.88
N SER A 157 -8.06 4.93 -5.40
CA SER A 157 -8.08 6.39 -5.41
C SER A 157 -7.10 6.91 -6.48
N GLN A 158 -6.64 8.13 -6.36
CA GLN A 158 -5.76 8.74 -7.35
C GLN A 158 -4.73 9.64 -6.68
N GLU A 159 -3.48 9.61 -7.16
CA GLU A 159 -2.49 10.65 -6.89
C GLU A 159 -2.23 11.44 -8.15
N ASN A 160 -2.53 12.72 -8.10
CA ASN A 160 -2.19 13.68 -9.15
C ASN A 160 -0.87 14.36 -8.81
N ARG A 161 -0.03 14.57 -9.82
CA ARG A 161 1.35 14.98 -9.65
C ARG A 161 1.68 16.17 -10.54
N GLN A 162 2.06 17.27 -9.91
CA GLN A 162 2.54 18.47 -10.59
C GLN A 162 3.96 18.77 -10.13
N HIS A 163 4.86 18.94 -11.08
CA HIS A 163 6.29 19.02 -10.81
C HIS A 163 6.68 20.17 -9.85
N PHE A 164 6.11 21.35 -10.03
CA PHE A 164 6.44 22.53 -9.24
C PHE A 164 5.49 22.76 -8.07
N MET A 165 4.22 22.44 -8.23
CA MET A 165 3.19 22.76 -7.24
C MET A 165 2.98 21.66 -6.20
N GLY A 166 3.51 20.46 -6.45
CA GLY A 166 3.42 19.33 -5.55
C GLY A 166 2.42 18.26 -5.98
N HIS A 167 2.22 17.29 -5.12
CA HIS A 167 1.32 16.17 -5.35
C HIS A 167 0.04 16.33 -4.55
N MET A 168 -0.99 15.61 -4.96
CA MET A 168 -2.31 15.61 -4.33
C MET A 168 -2.92 14.23 -4.41
N ILE A 169 -3.36 13.70 -3.27
CA ILE A 169 -4.15 12.47 -3.23
C ILE A 169 -5.63 12.85 -3.19
N LEU A 170 -6.41 12.15 -3.99
CA LEU A 170 -7.85 12.34 -4.15
C LEU A 170 -8.58 11.06 -3.75
N TRP A 171 -9.11 11.02 -2.52
CA TRP A 171 -9.79 9.84 -1.99
C TRP A 171 -11.27 9.81 -2.31
N GLY A 172 -11.76 8.64 -2.68
CA GLY A 172 -13.19 8.41 -2.88
C GLY A 172 -13.73 8.95 -4.20
N LEU A 173 -12.88 9.12 -5.20
CA LEU A 173 -13.28 9.51 -6.54
C LEU A 173 -14.22 8.47 -7.16
N LYS A 174 -15.25 8.95 -7.83
CA LYS A 174 -16.16 8.15 -8.66
C LYS A 174 -15.73 8.08 -10.11
N LYS A 175 -14.97 9.06 -10.57
CA LYS A 175 -14.36 9.17 -11.90
C LYS A 175 -12.96 9.76 -11.75
N PRO A 176 -11.99 9.35 -12.58
CA PRO A 176 -10.66 9.95 -12.57
C PRO A 176 -10.71 11.47 -12.79
N VAL A 177 -9.81 12.18 -12.15
CA VAL A 177 -9.60 13.62 -12.34
C VAL A 177 -8.38 13.84 -13.23
N MET A 178 -8.60 14.41 -14.40
CA MET A 178 -7.56 14.59 -15.43
C MET A 178 -7.06 16.04 -15.49
N PRO A 179 -5.84 16.28 -15.99
CA PRO A 179 -4.77 15.30 -16.23
C PRO A 179 -4.20 14.75 -14.93
N TRP A 180 -3.62 13.55 -14.94
CA TRP A 180 -3.03 12.95 -13.74
C TRP A 180 -1.67 13.54 -13.38
N CYS A 181 -0.90 13.93 -14.40
CA CYS A 181 0.33 14.69 -14.24
C CYS A 181 0.22 16.00 -14.97
N SER A 182 0.89 16.98 -14.46
CA SER A 182 1.04 18.29 -15.09
C SER A 182 2.47 18.72 -14.98
N ASP A 183 3.10 18.83 -16.15
CA ASP A 183 4.38 19.45 -16.39
C ASP A 183 5.62 18.93 -15.66
N GLY A 184 6.72 18.92 -16.37
CA GLY A 184 8.06 18.64 -15.92
C GLY A 184 8.59 17.26 -16.33
N PRO A 185 9.92 17.15 -16.45
CA PRO A 185 10.55 15.87 -16.77
C PRO A 185 10.28 14.82 -15.68
N GLY A 186 9.83 13.66 -16.08
CA GLY A 186 9.51 12.55 -15.19
C GLY A 186 8.09 12.55 -14.62
N GLU A 187 7.43 13.70 -14.55
CA GLU A 187 6.05 13.80 -14.06
C GLU A 187 5.04 13.90 -15.21
N GLY A 188 5.31 14.73 -16.21
CA GLY A 188 4.37 15.07 -17.26
C GLY A 188 4.86 14.82 -18.68
N GLU A 189 5.58 13.73 -18.95
CA GLU A 189 6.03 13.39 -20.30
C GLU A 189 4.87 13.20 -21.30
N ILE A 190 3.69 12.82 -20.80
CA ILE A 190 2.49 12.63 -21.60
C ILE A 190 1.34 13.47 -21.05
N GLY A 191 0.96 14.49 -21.77
CA GLY A 191 -0.34 15.15 -21.65
C GLY A 191 -0.55 16.06 -20.45
N GLY A 192 0.50 16.67 -19.90
CA GLY A 192 0.35 17.67 -18.87
C GLY A 192 0.47 19.10 -19.41
N HIS A 193 -0.24 20.06 -18.81
CA HIS A 193 -0.08 21.48 -19.05
C HIS A 193 0.31 22.19 -17.76
N MET A 194 1.24 23.15 -17.84
CA MET A 194 1.66 23.99 -16.71
C MET A 194 0.49 24.74 -16.06
N GLU A 195 -0.58 24.92 -16.78
CA GLU A 195 -1.77 25.67 -16.37
C GLU A 195 -2.66 24.92 -15.38
N THR A 196 -2.47 23.60 -15.20
CA THR A 196 -3.26 22.83 -14.25
C THR A 196 -2.69 22.98 -12.85
N THR A 197 -3.44 23.64 -11.98
CA THR A 197 -3.08 23.84 -10.57
C THR A 197 -3.62 22.74 -9.69
N LEU A 198 -3.08 22.59 -8.48
CA LEU A 198 -3.65 21.67 -7.48
C LEU A 198 -5.07 22.11 -7.10
N ALA A 199 -5.36 23.42 -7.09
CA ALA A 199 -6.71 23.93 -6.83
C ALA A 199 -7.73 23.42 -7.86
N HIS A 200 -7.36 23.32 -9.14
CA HIS A 200 -8.22 22.74 -10.18
C HIS A 200 -8.58 21.28 -9.89
N TRP A 201 -7.60 20.48 -9.50
CA TRP A 201 -7.84 19.09 -9.14
C TRP A 201 -8.68 18.95 -7.86
N ALA A 202 -8.41 19.81 -6.87
CA ALA A 202 -9.20 19.84 -5.64
C ALA A 202 -10.67 20.13 -5.88
N ASP A 203 -10.96 21.16 -6.68
CA ASP A 203 -12.33 21.53 -7.02
C ASP A 203 -13.04 20.39 -7.76
N ALA A 204 -12.38 19.75 -8.75
CA ALA A 204 -12.93 18.61 -9.49
C ALA A 204 -13.13 17.36 -8.63
N ALA A 205 -12.32 17.18 -7.58
CA ALA A 205 -12.51 16.09 -6.61
C ALA A 205 -13.69 16.38 -5.67
N HIS A 206 -13.78 17.59 -5.14
CA HIS A 206 -14.89 18.01 -4.27
C HIS A 206 -16.25 17.97 -4.98
N GLU A 207 -16.32 18.28 -6.28
CA GLU A 207 -17.54 18.12 -7.08
C GLU A 207 -18.07 16.68 -7.10
N GLN A 208 -17.21 15.69 -6.85
CA GLN A 208 -17.58 14.29 -6.75
C GLN A 208 -17.86 13.83 -5.31
N GLY A 209 -17.63 14.70 -4.33
CA GLY A 209 -17.66 14.40 -2.90
C GLY A 209 -16.44 13.60 -2.43
N ALA A 210 -15.33 13.70 -3.17
CA ALA A 210 -14.05 13.11 -2.81
C ALA A 210 -13.29 14.03 -1.83
N TRP A 211 -12.31 13.46 -1.13
CA TRP A 211 -11.45 14.15 -0.17
C TRP A 211 -10.11 14.47 -0.80
N VAL A 212 -9.58 15.64 -0.45
CA VAL A 212 -8.30 16.16 -0.96
C VAL A 212 -7.27 16.10 0.15
N ILE A 213 -6.20 15.33 -0.07
CA ILE A 213 -5.16 15.07 0.92
C ILE A 213 -3.82 15.58 0.36
N ASN A 214 -3.05 16.30 1.18
CA ASN A 214 -1.68 16.64 0.83
C ASN A 214 -0.73 15.52 1.29
N PRO A 215 -0.13 14.77 0.35
CA PRO A 215 0.85 13.75 0.65
C PRO A 215 2.20 14.36 1.04
N HIS A 216 3.06 13.56 1.67
CA HIS A 216 4.44 13.92 2.00
C HIS A 216 4.58 15.19 2.86
N PHE A 217 3.62 15.46 3.73
CA PHE A 217 3.65 16.66 4.56
C PHE A 217 4.72 16.56 5.68
N PRO A 218 5.46 17.65 6.00
CA PRO A 218 5.40 18.93 5.33
C PRO A 218 6.28 18.95 4.07
N ASN A 219 5.69 19.21 2.92
CA ASN A 219 6.43 19.52 1.71
C ASN A 219 6.41 21.04 1.54
N PRO A 220 7.55 21.75 1.62
CA PRO A 220 7.59 23.21 1.52
C PRO A 220 7.35 23.72 0.11
N ASN A 221 7.36 22.84 -0.88
CA ASN A 221 7.22 23.22 -2.28
C ASN A 221 5.76 23.28 -2.67
N GLY A 222 5.41 24.26 -3.48
CA GLY A 222 4.19 24.29 -4.24
C GLY A 222 3.01 25.02 -3.62
N GLU A 223 1.82 24.54 -3.95
CA GLU A 223 0.52 25.18 -3.69
C GLU A 223 -0.19 24.79 -2.38
N PRO A 224 0.29 23.83 -1.55
CA PRO A 224 -0.46 23.34 -0.40
C PRO A 224 -0.90 24.43 0.59
N ALA A 225 -0.08 25.45 0.81
CA ALA A 225 -0.43 26.58 1.68
C ALA A 225 -1.64 27.37 1.16
N ALA A 226 -1.73 27.56 -0.16
CA ALA A 226 -2.88 28.20 -0.80
C ALA A 226 -4.14 27.32 -0.71
N LEU A 227 -3.99 26.00 -0.82
CA LEU A 227 -5.11 25.05 -0.65
C LEU A 227 -5.68 25.09 0.77
N VAL A 228 -4.81 25.17 1.79
CA VAL A 228 -5.25 25.36 3.18
C VAL A 228 -5.99 26.69 3.34
N ALA A 229 -5.39 27.78 2.87
CA ALA A 229 -5.97 29.13 3.01
C ALA A 229 -7.30 29.30 2.28
N THR A 230 -7.54 28.52 1.23
CA THR A 230 -8.76 28.57 0.42
C THR A 230 -9.77 27.48 0.76
N GLY A 231 -9.48 26.65 1.78
CA GLY A 231 -10.40 25.60 2.25
C GLY A 231 -10.54 24.43 1.26
N ARG A 232 -9.53 24.18 0.45
CA ARG A 232 -9.50 23.10 -0.55
C ARG A 232 -8.80 21.84 -0.10
N LEU A 233 -8.19 21.87 1.08
CA LEU A 233 -7.47 20.73 1.64
C LEU A 233 -8.24 20.17 2.83
N ASP A 234 -8.55 18.87 2.79
CA ASP A 234 -9.30 18.19 3.85
C ASP A 234 -8.39 17.55 4.89
N ALA A 235 -7.23 17.03 4.48
CA ALA A 235 -6.30 16.36 5.36
C ALA A 235 -4.85 16.43 4.85
N VAL A 236 -3.92 16.01 5.71
CA VAL A 236 -2.48 15.90 5.39
C VAL A 236 -1.95 14.57 5.91
N GLU A 237 -0.96 14.02 5.21
CA GLU A 237 -0.17 12.90 5.72
C GLU A 237 0.91 13.45 6.66
N MET A 238 0.88 13.02 7.91
CA MET A 238 1.78 13.54 8.95
C MET A 238 3.15 12.88 8.96
N LEU A 239 3.28 11.71 8.37
CA LEU A 239 4.52 10.95 8.32
C LEU A 239 5.05 10.89 6.90
N ARG A 240 6.31 11.26 6.75
CA ARG A 240 7.03 11.08 5.50
C ARG A 240 7.40 9.60 5.37
N GLN A 241 7.02 9.02 4.26
CA GLN A 241 7.50 7.70 3.87
C GLN A 241 9.00 7.71 3.56
#